data_40d0aec8c67a1bce414ce472dd51741c
#
_entry.id   40d0aec8c67a1bce414ce472dd51741c
#
_cell.length_a   1.000
_cell.length_b   1.000
_cell.length_c   1.000
_cell.angle_alpha   90.00
_cell.angle_beta   90.00
_cell.angle_gamma   90.00
#
_symmetry.space_group_name_H-M   'P 1'
#
loop_
_entity.id
_entity.type
_entity.pdbx_description
1 polymer ?
#
loop_
_entity_poly.entity_id
_entity_poly.type
_entity_poly.pdbx_seq_one_letter_code
_entity_poly.pdbx_strand_id
1 'polypeptide(L)'
;MVTSGKPVDETTPAPFVSDHRGLRALRAAWISVAAMPVAFVLAMVLGESLLSLQGFDSGSGQDAPLRAVLLAGIPALLLLLAPTVSAIWFGFRARRLGRGGGTVPAVIGIVVAAWTILTNLPVLLLRFL
;
A
#
# COMPACT_ATOMS: atom_id res chain seq x y z
N MET A 1 -45.44 -4.06 -33.36
CA MET A 1 -44.88 -4.05 -33.21
C MET A 1 -44.28 -3.75 -32.34
N VAL A 2 -44.06 -3.68 -32.07
CA VAL A 2 -43.60 -3.45 -31.38
C VAL A 2 -42.88 -3.78 -30.68
N THR A 3 -42.62 -4.02 -30.53
CA THR A 3 -42.08 -4.24 -29.96
C THR A 3 -41.23 -4.56 -29.59
N SER A 4 -41.19 -4.64 -29.75
CA SER A 4 -40.45 -5.05 -29.76
C SER A 4 -39.26 -4.86 -29.22
N GLY A 5 -38.56 -4.73 -29.22
CA GLY A 5 -37.22 -4.55 -28.77
C GLY A 5 -36.95 -4.23 -27.41
N LYS A 6 -37.89 -3.90 -26.78
CA LYS A 6 -37.70 -3.52 -25.62
C LYS A 6 -37.10 -4.35 -24.65
N PRO A 7 -37.08 -5.54 -24.66
CA PRO A 7 -36.49 -6.40 -23.61
C PRO A 7 -35.04 -6.19 -23.37
N VAL A 8 -34.35 -5.63 -24.27
CA VAL A 8 -32.93 -5.33 -24.11
C VAL A 8 -32.64 -4.43 -22.93
N ASP A 9 -33.56 -3.56 -22.61
CA ASP A 9 -33.31 -2.60 -21.53
C ASP A 9 -33.27 -3.20 -20.16
N GLU A 10 -33.83 -4.37 -19.99
CA GLU A 10 -33.85 -5.03 -18.70
C GLU A 10 -32.52 -5.54 -18.26
N THR A 11 -31.59 -5.70 -19.19
CA THR A 11 -30.26 -6.22 -18.87
C THR A 11 -29.28 -5.17 -18.40
N THR A 12 -29.63 -3.89 -18.55
CA THR A 12 -28.71 -2.81 -18.25
C THR A 12 -28.51 -2.48 -16.79
N PRO A 13 -29.40 -2.76 -15.84
CA PRO A 13 -29.18 -2.35 -14.45
C PRO A 13 -27.99 -3.00 -13.77
N ALA A 14 -27.66 -4.22 -14.15
CA ALA A 14 -26.58 -4.95 -13.52
C ALA A 14 -25.22 -4.25 -13.55
N PRO A 15 -24.79 -3.59 -14.64
CA PRO A 15 -23.52 -2.90 -14.68
C PRO A 15 -23.37 -1.78 -13.66
N PHE A 16 -24.45 -1.11 -13.30
CA PHE A 16 -24.39 0.00 -12.36
C PHE A 16 -24.01 -0.44 -10.95
N VAL A 17 -24.47 -1.60 -10.52
CA VAL A 17 -24.12 -2.16 -9.20
C VAL A 17 -22.64 -2.52 -9.14
N SER A 18 -22.12 -3.14 -10.19
CA SER A 18 -20.70 -3.45 -10.31
C SER A 18 -19.85 -2.20 -10.33
N ASP A 19 -20.35 -1.15 -10.98
CA ASP A 19 -19.64 0.11 -11.13
C ASP A 19 -19.42 0.81 -9.79
N HIS A 20 -20.40 0.82 -8.89
CA HIS A 20 -20.24 1.39 -7.56
C HIS A 20 -19.20 0.66 -6.72
N ARG A 21 -19.16 -0.66 -6.78
CA ARG A 21 -18.16 -1.45 -6.08
C ARG A 21 -16.77 -1.20 -6.64
N GLY A 22 -16.64 -1.17 -7.95
CA GLY A 22 -15.39 -0.87 -8.63
C GLY A 22 -14.88 0.53 -8.30
N LEU A 23 -15.78 1.51 -8.27
CA LEU A 23 -15.44 2.88 -7.92
C LEU A 23 -14.96 3.01 -6.47
N ARG A 24 -15.60 2.33 -5.53
CA ARG A 24 -15.16 2.30 -4.13
C ARG A 24 -13.76 1.71 -3.99
N ALA A 25 -13.51 0.59 -4.66
CA ALA A 25 -12.20 -0.05 -4.66
C ALA A 25 -11.14 0.86 -5.28
N LEU A 26 -11.47 1.53 -6.38
CA LEU A 26 -10.56 2.48 -7.03
C LEU A 26 -10.24 3.68 -6.13
N ARG A 27 -11.24 4.25 -5.49
CA ARG A 27 -11.03 5.33 -4.50
C ARG A 27 -10.15 4.87 -3.34
N ALA A 28 -10.43 3.69 -2.79
CA ALA A 28 -9.63 3.14 -1.71
C ALA A 28 -8.17 2.93 -2.15
N ALA A 29 -7.94 2.48 -3.37
CA ALA A 29 -6.60 2.32 -3.93
C ALA A 29 -5.86 3.65 -4.03
N TRP A 30 -6.50 4.69 -4.55
CA TRP A 30 -5.90 6.01 -4.66
C TRP A 30 -5.68 6.71 -3.32
N ILE A 31 -6.59 6.53 -2.36
CA ILE A 31 -6.41 7.00 -0.99
C ILE A 31 -5.20 6.31 -0.36
N SER A 32 -5.02 5.02 -0.61
CA SER A 32 -3.84 4.28 -0.13
C SER A 32 -2.55 4.81 -0.73
N VAL A 33 -2.54 5.13 -2.03
CA VAL A 33 -1.38 5.76 -2.69
C VAL A 33 -1.09 7.13 -2.07
N ALA A 34 -2.10 7.95 -1.85
CA ALA A 34 -1.94 9.27 -1.24
C ALA A 34 -1.47 9.17 0.22
N ALA A 35 -1.79 8.08 0.90
CA ALA A 35 -1.34 7.84 2.27
C ALA A 35 0.12 7.38 2.37
N MET A 36 0.73 6.93 1.28
CA MET A 36 2.12 6.43 1.29
C MET A 36 3.14 7.45 1.80
N PRO A 37 3.18 8.71 1.32
CA PRO A 37 4.13 9.67 1.85
C PRO A 37 3.89 10.02 3.32
N VAL A 38 2.63 10.05 3.75
CA VAL A 38 2.29 10.26 5.16
C VAL A 38 2.78 9.07 6.01
N ALA A 39 2.53 7.86 5.56
CA ALA A 39 3.01 6.65 6.23
C ALA A 39 4.54 6.60 6.28
N PHE A 40 5.22 7.08 5.25
CA PHE A 40 6.68 7.16 5.23
C PHE A 40 7.21 8.08 6.33
N VAL A 41 6.64 9.28 6.45
CA VAL A 41 7.03 10.23 7.51
C VAL A 41 6.74 9.65 8.90
N LEU A 42 5.55 9.05 9.07
CA LEU A 42 5.18 8.42 10.34
C LEU A 42 6.08 7.24 10.67
N ALA A 43 6.46 6.44 9.68
CA ALA A 43 7.36 5.31 9.87
C ALA A 43 8.76 5.77 10.31
N MET A 44 9.26 6.86 9.72
CA MET A 44 10.54 7.44 10.15
C MET A 44 10.47 7.92 11.60
N VAL A 45 9.44 8.71 11.93
CA VAL A 45 9.26 9.23 13.28
C VAL A 45 9.10 8.09 14.28
N LEU A 46 8.33 7.07 13.94
CA LEU A 46 8.14 5.90 14.79
C LEU A 46 9.47 5.14 15.00
N GLY A 47 10.21 4.89 13.93
CA GLY A 47 11.49 4.19 14.01
C GLY A 47 12.50 4.93 14.89
N GLU A 48 12.63 6.23 14.70
CA GLU A 48 13.52 7.05 15.51
C GLU A 48 13.07 7.14 16.96
N SER A 49 11.76 7.28 17.19
CA SER A 49 11.21 7.32 18.54
C SER A 49 11.46 6.02 19.29
N LEU A 50 11.30 4.88 18.64
CA LEU A 50 11.55 3.58 19.26
C LEU A 50 13.03 3.36 19.55
N LEU A 51 13.94 3.85 18.69
CA LEU A 51 15.37 3.82 18.96
C LEU A 51 15.73 4.72 20.14
N SER A 52 15.16 5.91 20.19
CA SER A 52 15.37 6.86 21.29
C SER A 52 14.89 6.29 22.63
N LEU A 53 13.75 5.62 22.65
CA LEU A 53 13.24 4.94 23.85
C LEU A 53 14.16 3.81 24.34
N GLN A 54 14.95 3.23 23.45
CA GLN A 54 15.95 2.21 23.79
C GLN A 54 17.29 2.82 24.22
N GLY A 55 17.38 4.15 24.27
CA GLY A 55 18.57 4.87 24.69
C GLY A 55 19.56 5.20 23.58
N PHE A 56 19.16 5.10 22.32
CA PHE A 56 19.99 5.46 21.17
C PHE A 56 19.58 6.83 20.64
N ASP A 57 20.57 7.65 20.30
CA ASP A 57 20.31 8.97 19.73
C ASP A 57 19.79 8.89 18.29
N SER A 58 19.07 9.92 17.89
CA SER A 58 18.59 10.04 16.52
C SER A 58 19.76 9.98 15.53
N GLY A 59 19.64 9.13 14.54
CA GLY A 59 20.68 8.93 13.54
C GLY A 59 21.72 7.86 13.89
N SER A 60 21.73 7.36 15.12
CA SER A 60 22.69 6.33 15.57
C SER A 60 22.31 4.89 15.15
N GLY A 61 21.32 4.75 14.25
CA GLY A 61 20.84 3.43 13.84
C GLY A 61 21.91 2.50 13.25
N GLN A 62 23.03 3.05 12.78
CA GLN A 62 24.16 2.25 12.28
C GLN A 62 24.97 1.62 13.41
N ASP A 63 25.05 2.29 14.55
CA ASP A 63 25.82 1.82 15.70
C ASP A 63 24.97 1.02 16.69
N ALA A 64 23.64 1.03 16.52
CA ALA A 64 22.75 0.29 17.38
C ALA A 64 22.85 -1.22 17.13
N PRO A 65 22.73 -2.05 18.17
CA PRO A 65 22.74 -3.50 18.01
C PRO A 65 21.55 -3.95 17.14
N LEU A 66 21.74 -5.02 16.39
CA LEU A 66 20.73 -5.55 15.46
C LEU A 66 19.35 -5.70 16.13
N ARG A 67 19.33 -6.14 17.37
CA ARG A 67 18.07 -6.32 18.10
C ARG A 67 17.31 -5.02 18.30
N ALA A 68 18.00 -3.92 18.60
CA ALA A 68 17.38 -2.62 18.76
C ALA A 68 16.83 -2.10 17.43
N VAL A 69 17.60 -2.29 16.35
CA VAL A 69 17.19 -1.90 14.99
C VAL A 69 15.97 -2.70 14.54
N LEU A 70 15.92 -4.00 14.84
CA LEU A 70 14.76 -4.82 14.48
C LEU A 70 13.51 -4.43 15.27
N LEU A 71 13.66 -4.17 16.58
CA LEU A 71 12.54 -3.74 17.43
C LEU A 71 11.93 -2.39 17.00
N ALA A 72 12.76 -1.50 16.48
CA ALA A 72 12.30 -0.21 15.96
C ALA A 72 11.87 -0.31 14.50
N GLY A 73 12.61 -1.05 13.70
CA GLY A 73 12.42 -1.14 12.25
C GLY A 73 11.22 -1.95 11.83
N ILE A 74 10.92 -3.05 12.51
CA ILE A 74 9.78 -3.91 12.15
C ILE A 74 8.44 -3.15 12.24
N PRO A 75 8.10 -2.47 13.35
CA PRO A 75 6.87 -1.69 13.42
C PRO A 75 6.85 -0.55 12.40
N ALA A 76 7.97 0.14 12.19
CA ALA A 76 8.08 1.20 11.21
C ALA A 76 7.85 0.67 9.78
N LEU A 77 8.43 -0.48 9.45
CA LEU A 77 8.28 -1.13 8.16
C LEU A 77 6.83 -1.59 7.94
N LEU A 78 6.19 -2.15 8.95
CA LEU A 78 4.78 -2.55 8.87
C LEU A 78 3.87 -1.35 8.62
N LEU A 79 4.14 -0.24 9.29
CA LEU A 79 3.40 1.01 9.08
C LEU A 79 3.56 1.53 7.64
N LEU A 80 4.78 1.45 7.10
CA LEU A 80 5.07 1.87 5.72
C LEU A 80 4.42 0.94 4.69
N LEU A 81 4.42 -0.35 4.95
CA LEU A 81 3.86 -1.35 4.02
C LEU A 81 2.34 -1.38 4.02
N ALA A 82 1.68 -0.97 5.10
CA ALA A 82 0.23 -1.01 5.20
C ALA A 82 -0.49 -0.30 4.04
N PRO A 83 -0.21 0.98 3.70
CA PRO A 83 -0.85 1.62 2.57
C PRO A 83 -0.41 1.02 1.23
N THR A 84 0.82 0.51 1.15
CA THR A 84 1.35 -0.12 -0.06
C THR A 84 0.58 -1.40 -0.39
N VAL A 85 0.39 -2.28 0.59
CA VAL A 85 -0.39 -3.51 0.44
C VAL A 85 -1.85 -3.17 0.13
N SER A 86 -2.41 -2.15 0.80
CA SER A 86 -3.77 -1.70 0.53
C SER A 86 -3.95 -1.20 -0.89
N ALA A 87 -2.99 -0.43 -1.42
CA ALA A 87 -3.03 0.06 -2.80
C ALA A 87 -3.02 -1.08 -3.80
N ILE A 88 -2.19 -2.10 -3.58
CA ILE A 88 -2.12 -3.29 -4.43
C ILE A 88 -3.43 -4.06 -4.37
N TRP A 89 -3.93 -4.33 -3.17
CA TRP A 89 -5.16 -5.10 -2.97
C TRP A 89 -6.37 -4.42 -3.61
N PHE A 90 -6.61 -3.17 -3.26
CA PHE A 90 -7.75 -2.42 -3.80
C PHE A 90 -7.60 -2.10 -5.28
N GLY A 91 -6.38 -1.89 -5.75
CA GLY A 91 -6.09 -1.70 -7.16
C GLY A 91 -6.49 -2.92 -8.00
N PHE A 92 -6.06 -4.11 -7.59
CA PHE A 92 -6.46 -5.35 -8.26
C PHE A 92 -7.95 -5.65 -8.11
N ARG A 93 -8.52 -5.34 -6.96
CA ARG A 93 -9.96 -5.50 -6.75
C ARG A 93 -10.76 -4.58 -7.69
N ALA A 94 -10.35 -3.33 -7.84
CA ALA A 94 -10.97 -2.40 -8.79
C ALA A 94 -10.89 -2.92 -10.22
N ARG A 95 -9.74 -3.45 -10.60
CA ARG A 95 -9.54 -4.05 -11.92
C ARG A 95 -10.45 -5.25 -12.14
N ARG A 96 -10.59 -6.13 -11.16
CA ARG A 96 -11.49 -7.30 -11.23
C ARG A 96 -12.96 -6.88 -11.37
N LEU A 97 -13.32 -5.74 -10.82
CA LEU A 97 -14.66 -5.17 -10.91
C LEU A 97 -14.89 -4.32 -12.19
N GLY A 98 -14.01 -4.44 -13.17
CA GLY A 98 -14.14 -3.78 -14.47
C GLY A 98 -13.53 -2.39 -14.57
N ARG A 99 -12.85 -1.92 -13.52
CA ARG A 99 -12.16 -0.63 -13.53
C ARG A 99 -10.70 -0.79 -13.91
N GLY A 100 -10.38 -0.58 -15.18
CA GLY A 100 -9.00 -0.67 -15.66
C GLY A 100 -8.03 0.30 -14.99
N GLY A 101 -8.54 1.44 -14.51
CA GLY A 101 -7.74 2.43 -13.76
C GLY A 101 -7.17 1.91 -12.45
N GLY A 102 -7.67 0.78 -11.90
CA GLY A 102 -7.13 0.14 -10.72
C GLY A 102 -5.73 -0.44 -10.90
N THR A 103 -5.28 -0.64 -12.14
CA THR A 103 -3.93 -1.11 -12.45
C THR A 103 -2.87 -0.11 -12.02
N VAL A 104 -3.11 1.18 -12.17
CA VAL A 104 -2.14 2.24 -11.86
C VAL A 104 -1.76 2.25 -10.37
N PRO A 105 -2.71 2.37 -9.42
CA PRO A 105 -2.35 2.31 -8.00
C PRO A 105 -1.75 0.97 -7.58
N ALA A 106 -2.17 -0.14 -8.20
CA ALA A 106 -1.58 -1.44 -7.93
C ALA A 106 -0.09 -1.49 -8.35
N VAL A 107 0.23 -0.96 -9.54
CA VAL A 107 1.62 -0.89 -10.03
C VAL A 107 2.45 0.05 -9.15
N ILE A 108 1.92 1.20 -8.76
CA ILE A 108 2.59 2.12 -7.85
C ILE A 108 2.92 1.41 -6.53
N GLY A 109 1.95 0.69 -5.96
CA GLY A 109 2.16 -0.10 -4.75
C GLY A 109 3.26 -1.15 -4.91
N ILE A 110 3.29 -1.88 -6.01
CA ILE A 110 4.31 -2.88 -6.31
C ILE A 110 5.69 -2.23 -6.43
N VAL A 111 5.80 -1.12 -7.13
CA VAL A 111 7.06 -0.39 -7.30
C VAL A 111 7.58 0.11 -5.96
N VAL A 112 6.72 0.70 -5.13
CA VAL A 112 7.09 1.19 -3.79
C VAL A 112 7.50 0.02 -2.89
N ALA A 113 6.78 -1.10 -2.92
CA ALA A 113 7.13 -2.29 -2.16
C ALA A 113 8.50 -2.84 -2.59
N ALA A 114 8.73 -2.98 -3.89
CA ALA A 114 10.00 -3.45 -4.44
C ALA A 114 11.15 -2.52 -4.05
N TRP A 115 10.96 -1.21 -4.17
CA TRP A 115 11.95 -0.22 -3.76
C TRP A 115 12.27 -0.33 -2.27
N THR A 116 11.25 -0.44 -1.43
CA THR A 116 11.41 -0.58 0.01
C THR A 116 12.22 -1.83 0.36
N ILE A 117 11.91 -2.95 -0.26
CA ILE A 117 12.64 -4.20 -0.04
C ILE A 117 14.08 -4.07 -0.53
N LEU A 118 14.29 -3.54 -1.74
CA LEU A 118 15.61 -3.41 -2.33
C LEU A 118 16.54 -2.51 -1.52
N THR A 119 16.00 -1.45 -0.93
CA THR A 119 16.81 -0.52 -0.13
C THR A 119 17.09 -1.04 1.27
N ASN A 120 16.21 -1.86 1.83
CA ASN A 120 16.39 -2.37 3.18
C ASN A 120 17.11 -3.73 3.24
N LEU A 121 16.96 -4.55 2.19
CA LEU A 121 17.56 -5.88 2.14
C LEU A 121 19.08 -5.89 2.24
N PRO A 122 19.84 -5.04 1.53
CA PRO A 122 21.29 -5.02 1.65
C PRO A 122 21.76 -4.67 3.06
N VAL A 123 21.07 -3.73 3.72
CA VAL A 123 21.41 -3.33 5.10
C VAL A 123 21.21 -4.50 6.04
N LEU A 124 20.13 -5.24 5.88
CA LEU A 124 19.88 -6.44 6.68
C LEU A 124 20.90 -7.53 6.40
N LEU A 125 21.19 -7.80 5.12
CA LEU A 125 22.16 -8.83 4.73
C LEU A 125 23.56 -8.54 5.27
N LEU A 126 24.03 -7.30 5.16
CA LEU A 126 25.33 -6.90 5.66
C LEU A 126 25.46 -7.04 7.18
N ARG A 127 24.35 -6.94 7.89
CA ARG A 127 24.33 -7.13 9.35
C ARG A 127 24.26 -8.60 9.77
N PHE A 128 23.76 -9.47 8.92
CA PHE A 128 23.75 -10.92 9.18
C PHE A 128 25.04 -11.63 8.75
N LEU A 129 25.81 -11.01 7.89
CA LEU A 129 27.11 -11.51 7.45
C LEU A 129 28.24 -10.95 8.32
#